data_798795b4798ad653ba8d40147a3f73d1
#
_entry.id   798795b4798ad653ba8d40147a3f73d1
#
_cell.length_a   1.000
_cell.length_b   1.000
_cell.length_c   1.000
_cell.angle_alpha   90.00
_cell.angle_beta   90.00
_cell.angle_gamma   90.00
#
_symmetry.space_group_name_H-M   'P 1'
#
loop_
_entity.id
_entity.type
_entity.pdbx_description
1 polymer ?
#
loop_
_entity_poly.entity_id
_entity_poly.type
_entity_poly.pdbx_seq_one_letter_code
_entity_poly.pdbx_strand_id
1 'polypeptide(L)'
;MLPIFRGAATALLTPFRPDGSIDLPAWDRLLERQLDAGIAALVVCGTTGEAATLTQDERLTLLRRAKQAACGHCPVIMGVGTNCTAGSVENAELAAQNGADALLAVTPYYNKGTQAGLLAHYTAIADASPLPLVLYNVPSRTGVDLLPETVRALARHPHIAGIKEACGSISRAAQLLARCGLPVWSGNDDQTAAIMALGGSGVISVVSNVAPEAVVAMTDACLAGDFREGARRQLELLPLCEALFCVVNPIPVKAAMEDLGLCGGTLRLPLSPLEEPYRSRLRAVLRGYGLLS
;
A
#
# COMPACT_ATOMS: atom_id res chain seq x y z
N MET A 1 6.44 19.44 -6.00
CA MET A 1 7.33 18.47 -5.30
C MET A 1 7.48 17.25 -6.21
N LEU A 2 8.66 16.66 -6.29
CA LEU A 2 8.85 15.41 -7.03
C LEU A 2 8.30 14.25 -6.21
N PRO A 3 7.63 13.26 -6.84
CA PRO A 3 7.12 12.08 -6.14
C PRO A 3 8.28 11.21 -5.62
N ILE A 4 8.07 10.51 -4.49
CA ILE A 4 9.03 9.55 -3.90
C ILE A 4 9.33 8.42 -4.88
N PHE A 5 8.32 7.99 -5.62
CA PHE A 5 8.42 7.04 -6.72
C PHE A 5 7.35 7.35 -7.78
N ARG A 6 7.50 6.77 -8.97
CA ARG A 6 6.47 6.78 -10.03
C ARG A 6 6.27 5.34 -10.51
N GLY A 7 5.02 4.97 -10.79
CA GLY A 7 4.68 3.60 -11.19
C GLY A 7 4.09 2.76 -10.06
N ALA A 8 4.45 1.49 -10.00
CA ALA A 8 3.89 0.54 -9.06
C ALA A 8 4.73 0.39 -7.78
N ALA A 9 4.10 0.59 -6.63
CA ALA A 9 4.65 0.14 -5.34
C ALA A 9 3.82 -1.03 -4.80
N THR A 10 4.46 -1.98 -4.12
CA THR A 10 3.74 -3.09 -3.49
C THR A 10 3.48 -2.82 -2.02
N ALA A 11 2.19 -2.85 -1.62
CA ALA A 11 1.79 -3.00 -0.23
C ALA A 11 2.05 -4.46 0.19
N LEU A 12 3.25 -4.72 0.69
CA LEU A 12 3.71 -6.07 0.99
C LEU A 12 2.85 -6.73 2.07
N LEU A 13 2.46 -7.98 1.85
CA LEU A 13 1.90 -8.83 2.89
C LEU A 13 3.01 -9.33 3.82
N THR A 14 2.68 -9.61 5.08
CA THR A 14 3.60 -10.26 6.03
C THR A 14 3.31 -11.76 6.08
N PRO A 15 4.23 -12.64 5.67
CA PRO A 15 4.03 -14.08 5.75
C PRO A 15 4.17 -14.56 7.20
N PHE A 16 3.24 -15.39 7.66
CA PHE A 16 3.27 -16.01 8.97
C PHE A 16 3.35 -17.53 8.87
N ARG A 17 4.04 -18.14 9.82
CA ARG A 17 4.02 -19.57 10.07
C ARG A 17 2.73 -19.99 10.78
N PRO A 18 2.41 -21.30 10.85
CA PRO A 18 1.21 -21.77 11.55
C PRO A 18 1.13 -21.39 13.03
N ASP A 19 2.27 -21.16 13.69
CA ASP A 19 2.35 -20.71 15.08
C ASP A 19 2.14 -19.17 15.24
N GLY A 20 1.94 -18.45 14.13
CA GLY A 20 1.76 -17.01 14.11
C GLY A 20 3.06 -16.20 14.10
N SER A 21 4.24 -16.83 14.17
CA SER A 21 5.52 -16.14 14.00
C SER A 21 5.75 -15.72 12.55
N ILE A 22 6.55 -14.68 12.31
CA ILE A 22 6.89 -14.25 10.95
C ILE A 22 7.76 -15.31 10.26
N ASP A 23 7.39 -15.66 9.02
CA ASP A 23 8.22 -16.50 8.15
C ASP A 23 9.23 -15.62 7.39
N LEU A 24 10.36 -15.35 8.03
CA LEU A 24 11.41 -14.50 7.45
C LEU A 24 12.01 -15.07 6.13
N PRO A 25 12.22 -16.37 5.96
CA PRO A 25 12.63 -16.91 4.66
C PRO A 25 11.60 -16.65 3.54
N ALA A 26 10.30 -16.78 3.82
CA ALA A 26 9.28 -16.42 2.85
C ALA A 26 9.26 -14.92 2.58
N TRP A 27 9.43 -14.09 3.62
CA TRP A 27 9.54 -12.64 3.47
C TRP A 27 10.65 -12.24 2.49
N ASP A 28 11.84 -12.81 2.62
CA ASP A 28 12.97 -12.50 1.75
C ASP A 28 12.68 -12.89 0.29
N ARG A 29 12.12 -14.08 0.05
CA ARG A 29 11.70 -14.49 -1.31
C ARG A 29 10.64 -13.55 -1.92
N LEU A 30 9.71 -13.05 -1.10
CA LEU A 30 8.70 -12.09 -1.57
C LEU A 30 9.35 -10.75 -1.94
N LEU A 31 10.34 -10.29 -1.19
CA LEU A 31 11.11 -9.08 -1.52
C LEU A 31 11.85 -9.24 -2.85
N GLU A 32 12.61 -10.33 -3.00
CA GLU A 32 13.34 -10.64 -4.24
C GLU A 32 12.40 -10.66 -5.44
N ARG A 33 11.27 -11.36 -5.33
CA ARG A 33 10.25 -11.40 -6.40
C ARG A 33 9.74 -10.02 -6.82
N GLN A 34 9.54 -9.11 -5.88
CA GLN A 34 9.12 -7.75 -6.21
C GLN A 34 10.22 -6.96 -6.92
N LEU A 35 11.46 -7.09 -6.44
CA LEU A 35 12.60 -6.40 -7.03
C LEU A 35 12.89 -6.92 -8.45
N ASP A 36 12.83 -8.23 -8.67
CA ASP A 36 12.99 -8.86 -9.99
C ASP A 36 11.93 -8.39 -10.99
N ALA A 37 10.71 -8.14 -10.52
CA ALA A 37 9.62 -7.60 -11.33
C ALA A 37 9.77 -6.10 -11.64
N GLY A 38 10.77 -5.42 -11.07
CA GLY A 38 11.01 -3.99 -11.31
C GLY A 38 10.05 -3.07 -10.56
N ILE A 39 9.57 -3.48 -9.37
CA ILE A 39 8.69 -2.62 -8.57
C ILE A 39 9.36 -1.29 -8.21
N ALA A 40 8.63 -0.19 -8.28
CA ALA A 40 9.17 1.15 -8.06
C ALA A 40 9.33 1.53 -6.58
N ALA A 41 8.64 0.86 -5.66
CA ALA A 41 8.79 1.04 -4.21
C ALA A 41 8.22 -0.16 -3.44
N LEU A 42 8.74 -0.38 -2.23
CA LEU A 42 8.24 -1.39 -1.28
C LEU A 42 7.56 -0.68 -0.11
N VAL A 43 6.30 -1.04 0.19
CA VAL A 43 5.58 -0.52 1.35
C VAL A 43 5.47 -1.63 2.39
N VAL A 44 6.17 -1.48 3.51
CA VAL A 44 6.20 -2.42 4.62
C VAL A 44 5.28 -1.97 5.75
N CYS A 45 4.72 -2.91 6.49
CA CYS A 45 3.84 -2.64 7.64
C CYS A 45 2.65 -1.71 7.31
N GLY A 46 2.12 -1.82 6.07
CA GLY A 46 0.82 -1.25 5.72
C GLY A 46 -0.33 -2.16 6.18
N THR A 47 -1.56 -1.83 5.75
CA THR A 47 -2.77 -2.64 6.02
C THR A 47 -2.61 -4.08 5.54
N THR A 48 -2.10 -4.28 4.32
CA THR A 48 -1.87 -5.60 3.72
C THR A 48 -0.83 -6.41 4.49
N GLY A 49 0.13 -5.74 5.13
CA GLY A 49 1.13 -6.36 6.00
C GLY A 49 0.65 -6.65 7.42
N GLU A 50 -0.65 -6.54 7.72
CA GLU A 50 -1.27 -6.79 9.02
C GLU A 50 -0.61 -5.98 10.17
N ALA A 51 -0.24 -4.73 9.89
CA ALA A 51 0.51 -3.87 10.82
C ALA A 51 -0.12 -3.73 12.22
N ALA A 52 -1.47 -3.85 12.32
CA ALA A 52 -2.19 -3.74 13.59
C ALA A 52 -1.88 -4.89 14.57
N THR A 53 -1.40 -6.03 14.09
CA THR A 53 -1.08 -7.23 14.88
C THR A 53 0.41 -7.49 15.03
N LEU A 54 1.25 -6.64 14.44
CA LEU A 54 2.72 -6.74 14.55
C LEU A 54 3.21 -6.00 15.80
N THR A 55 4.11 -6.65 16.52
CA THR A 55 4.89 -5.99 17.57
C THR A 55 5.87 -4.98 16.95
N GLN A 56 6.41 -4.09 17.75
CA GLN A 56 7.38 -3.11 17.29
C GLN A 56 8.66 -3.77 16.76
N ASP A 57 9.19 -4.77 17.45
CA ASP A 57 10.37 -5.51 17.02
C ASP A 57 10.16 -6.23 15.69
N GLU A 58 8.98 -6.82 15.49
CA GLU A 58 8.61 -7.44 14.21
C GLU A 58 8.58 -6.40 13.08
N ARG A 59 7.97 -5.24 13.31
CA ARG A 59 7.91 -4.14 12.34
C ARG A 59 9.31 -3.66 11.93
N LEU A 60 10.21 -3.46 12.90
CA LEU A 60 11.59 -3.04 12.65
C LEU A 60 12.40 -4.14 11.96
N THR A 61 12.16 -5.40 12.28
CA THR A 61 12.80 -6.55 11.61
C THR A 61 12.41 -6.59 10.14
N LEU A 62 11.12 -6.46 9.81
CA LEU A 62 10.62 -6.43 8.43
C LEU A 62 11.21 -5.24 7.66
N LEU A 63 11.25 -4.05 8.27
CA LEU A 63 11.85 -2.86 7.67
C LEU A 63 13.32 -3.06 7.33
N ARG A 64 14.13 -3.50 8.29
CA ARG A 64 15.57 -3.70 8.08
C ARG A 64 15.86 -4.70 6.96
N ARG A 65 15.12 -5.81 6.92
CA ARG A 65 15.27 -6.81 5.85
C ARG A 65 14.86 -6.26 4.49
N ALA A 66 13.76 -5.51 4.42
CA ALA A 66 13.34 -4.84 3.17
C ALA A 66 14.38 -3.82 2.70
N LYS A 67 14.97 -3.03 3.61
CA LYS A 67 16.06 -2.11 3.27
C LYS A 67 17.30 -2.83 2.77
N GLN A 68 17.67 -3.94 3.42
CA GLN A 68 18.81 -4.76 2.99
C GLN A 68 18.58 -5.35 1.59
N ALA A 69 17.39 -5.90 1.33
CA ALA A 69 17.03 -6.44 0.01
C ALA A 69 16.97 -5.36 -1.07
N ALA A 70 16.31 -4.23 -0.79
CA ALA A 70 16.21 -3.12 -1.74
C ALA A 70 17.58 -2.54 -2.13
N CYS A 71 18.54 -2.54 -1.23
CA CYS A 71 19.94 -2.11 -1.49
C CYS A 71 20.06 -0.80 -2.30
N GLY A 72 19.12 0.14 -2.11
CA GLY A 72 19.06 1.41 -2.82
C GLY A 72 18.43 1.38 -4.23
N HIS A 73 18.00 0.21 -4.73
CA HIS A 73 17.33 0.09 -6.04
C HIS A 73 15.94 0.74 -6.05
N CYS A 74 15.22 0.67 -4.93
CA CYS A 74 13.95 1.35 -4.78
C CYS A 74 13.74 1.82 -3.33
N PRO A 75 12.91 2.85 -3.09
CA PRO A 75 12.60 3.30 -1.74
C PRO A 75 11.77 2.27 -0.97
N VAL A 76 12.03 2.16 0.34
CA VAL A 76 11.25 1.40 1.30
C VAL A 76 10.43 2.37 2.16
N ILE A 77 9.12 2.28 2.05
CA ILE A 77 8.14 3.14 2.72
C ILE A 77 7.56 2.39 3.92
N MET A 78 7.67 2.96 5.12
CA MET A 78 7.19 2.33 6.35
C MET A 78 5.80 2.84 6.73
N GLY A 79 4.87 1.92 6.95
CA GLY A 79 3.57 2.23 7.55
C GLY A 79 3.73 2.61 9.03
N VAL A 80 3.38 3.84 9.42
CA VAL A 80 3.57 4.37 10.78
C VAL A 80 2.27 4.82 11.44
N GLY A 81 1.20 5.04 10.66
CA GLY A 81 -0.07 5.57 11.13
C GLY A 81 -0.81 4.63 12.08
N THR A 82 -1.30 5.19 13.18
CA THR A 82 -2.23 4.57 14.13
C THR A 82 -3.35 5.55 14.46
N ASN A 83 -4.30 5.13 15.28
CA ASN A 83 -5.35 6.03 15.80
C ASN A 83 -4.91 6.82 17.06
N CYS A 84 -3.63 6.75 17.42
CA CYS A 84 -2.99 7.52 18.48
C CYS A 84 -1.87 8.37 17.91
N THR A 85 -1.93 9.67 18.05
CA THR A 85 -0.90 10.58 17.52
C THR A 85 0.48 10.30 18.11
N ALA A 86 0.58 10.12 19.43
CA ALA A 86 1.85 9.81 20.09
C ALA A 86 2.48 8.51 19.58
N GLY A 87 1.68 7.43 19.41
CA GLY A 87 2.18 6.18 18.84
C GLY A 87 2.58 6.29 17.36
N SER A 88 1.91 7.15 16.58
CA SER A 88 2.31 7.41 15.19
C SER A 88 3.60 8.22 15.10
N VAL A 89 3.83 9.17 16.01
CA VAL A 89 5.08 9.94 16.17
C VAL A 89 6.22 8.99 16.51
N GLU A 90 6.08 8.17 17.55
CA GLU A 90 7.08 7.18 17.95
C GLU A 90 7.44 6.22 16.80
N ASN A 91 6.43 5.71 16.08
CA ASN A 91 6.65 4.87 14.90
C ASN A 91 7.42 5.59 13.79
N ALA A 92 7.17 6.89 13.58
CA ALA A 92 7.85 7.69 12.56
C ALA A 92 9.33 7.91 12.92
N GLU A 93 9.64 8.23 14.18
CA GLU A 93 11.00 8.36 14.70
C GLU A 93 11.78 7.04 14.55
N LEU A 94 11.18 5.93 14.97
CA LEU A 94 11.79 4.61 14.86
C LEU A 94 12.02 4.18 13.42
N ALA A 95 11.06 4.46 12.52
CA ALA A 95 11.23 4.19 11.10
C ALA A 95 12.43 4.96 10.52
N ALA A 96 12.58 6.24 10.86
CA ALA A 96 13.70 7.07 10.43
C ALA A 96 15.05 6.52 10.96
N GLN A 97 15.10 6.18 12.25
CA GLN A 97 16.31 5.61 12.90
C GLN A 97 16.71 4.25 12.31
N ASN A 98 15.76 3.50 11.72
CA ASN A 98 15.98 2.19 11.14
C ASN A 98 16.06 2.18 9.61
N GLY A 99 16.24 3.36 8.99
CA GLY A 99 16.63 3.49 7.60
C GLY A 99 15.47 3.44 6.59
N ALA A 100 14.22 3.68 6.99
CA ALA A 100 13.14 3.92 6.04
C ALA A 100 13.48 5.11 5.14
N ASP A 101 13.02 5.08 3.88
CA ASP A 101 13.20 6.21 2.94
C ASP A 101 12.01 7.18 2.98
N ALA A 102 10.84 6.69 3.39
CA ALA A 102 9.61 7.47 3.53
C ALA A 102 8.64 6.80 4.51
N LEU A 103 7.62 7.55 4.89
CA LEU A 103 6.58 7.15 5.83
C LEU A 103 5.22 7.10 5.12
N LEU A 104 4.34 6.17 5.53
CA LEU A 104 2.94 6.11 5.14
C LEU A 104 2.07 6.15 6.39
N ALA A 105 1.22 7.17 6.54
CA ALA A 105 0.32 7.27 7.69
C ALA A 105 -1.15 7.23 7.25
N VAL A 106 -1.86 6.19 7.69
CA VAL A 106 -3.30 6.07 7.52
C VAL A 106 -4.02 7.10 8.42
N THR A 107 -5.17 7.63 7.95
CA THR A 107 -6.04 8.45 8.81
C THR A 107 -6.39 7.70 10.09
N PRO A 108 -6.41 8.38 11.27
CA PRO A 108 -6.82 7.76 12.52
C PRO A 108 -8.18 7.09 12.40
N TYR A 109 -8.21 5.80 12.64
CA TYR A 109 -9.40 4.96 12.55
C TYR A 109 -10.10 4.87 13.91
N TYR A 110 -11.41 4.51 13.91
CA TYR A 110 -12.22 4.26 15.10
C TYR A 110 -12.63 5.53 15.86
N ASN A 111 -11.69 6.34 16.38
CA ASN A 111 -11.95 7.55 17.18
C ASN A 111 -12.39 8.77 16.36
N LYS A 112 -12.39 8.70 15.01
CA LYS A 112 -13.01 9.64 14.06
C LYS A 112 -12.72 11.12 14.34
N GLY A 113 -11.44 11.49 14.29
CA GLY A 113 -11.01 12.89 14.48
C GLY A 113 -11.66 13.87 13.50
N THR A 114 -11.86 15.12 13.92
CA THR A 114 -12.29 16.22 13.04
C THR A 114 -11.19 16.59 12.04
N GLN A 115 -11.50 17.37 11.00
CA GLN A 115 -10.49 17.85 10.04
C GLN A 115 -9.38 18.66 10.71
N ALA A 116 -9.71 19.46 11.73
CA ALA A 116 -8.71 20.17 12.54
C ALA A 116 -7.81 19.19 13.34
N GLY A 117 -8.40 18.13 13.90
CA GLY A 117 -7.66 17.06 14.56
C GLY A 117 -6.75 16.28 13.61
N LEU A 118 -7.23 15.99 12.38
CA LEU A 118 -6.43 15.35 11.35
C LEU A 118 -5.25 16.23 10.90
N LEU A 119 -5.48 17.54 10.73
CA LEU A 119 -4.43 18.51 10.44
C LEU A 119 -3.35 18.46 11.51
N ALA A 120 -3.73 18.57 12.78
CA ALA A 120 -2.80 18.54 13.91
C ALA A 120 -2.06 17.19 14.02
N HIS A 121 -2.77 16.07 13.82
CA HIS A 121 -2.21 14.73 13.84
C HIS A 121 -1.09 14.54 12.81
N TYR A 122 -1.37 14.86 11.55
CA TYR A 122 -0.38 14.71 10.48
C TYR A 122 0.78 15.70 10.59
N THR A 123 0.52 16.92 11.05
CA THR A 123 1.57 17.89 11.34
C THR A 123 2.52 17.36 12.41
N ALA A 124 1.99 16.83 13.52
CA ALA A 124 2.84 16.25 14.58
C ALA A 124 3.71 15.08 14.10
N ILE A 125 3.19 14.22 13.24
CA ILE A 125 3.97 13.11 12.65
C ILE A 125 5.06 13.65 11.70
N ALA A 126 4.71 14.65 10.89
CA ALA A 126 5.65 15.24 9.93
C ALA A 126 6.75 16.08 10.61
N ASP A 127 6.46 16.70 11.76
CA ASP A 127 7.44 17.42 12.57
C ASP A 127 8.43 16.47 13.27
N ALA A 128 7.98 15.26 13.63
CA ALA A 128 8.78 14.30 14.38
C ALA A 128 9.83 13.56 13.55
N SER A 129 9.78 13.65 12.22
CA SER A 129 10.70 12.90 11.36
C SER A 129 11.14 13.73 10.15
N PRO A 130 12.42 13.69 9.75
CA PRO A 130 12.91 14.34 8.54
C PRO A 130 12.47 13.64 7.26
N LEU A 131 11.86 12.45 7.36
CA LEU A 131 11.48 11.64 6.20
C LEU A 131 10.20 12.19 5.54
N PRO A 132 10.09 12.05 4.21
CA PRO A 132 8.88 12.37 3.50
C PRO A 132 7.70 11.50 3.97
N LEU A 133 6.57 12.14 4.29
CA LEU A 133 5.34 11.50 4.77
C LEU A 133 4.29 11.47 3.67
N VAL A 134 3.80 10.27 3.36
CA VAL A 134 2.65 10.03 2.50
C VAL A 134 1.40 9.90 3.37
N LEU A 135 0.42 10.76 3.14
CA LEU A 135 -0.91 10.65 3.74
C LEU A 135 -1.62 9.43 3.16
N TYR A 136 -2.43 8.73 3.96
CA TYR A 136 -3.23 7.62 3.45
C TYR A 136 -4.70 7.78 3.83
N ASN A 137 -5.54 8.07 2.84
CA ASN A 137 -6.99 8.21 2.98
C ASN A 137 -7.71 6.94 2.54
N VAL A 138 -8.46 6.31 3.45
CA VAL A 138 -9.24 5.08 3.20
C VAL A 138 -10.49 5.05 4.08
N PRO A 139 -11.48 5.91 3.80
CA PRO A 139 -12.64 6.13 4.68
C PRO A 139 -13.48 4.87 4.89
N SER A 140 -13.51 3.92 3.95
CA SER A 140 -14.18 2.63 4.11
C SER A 140 -13.62 1.77 5.27
N ARG A 141 -12.36 2.00 5.67
CA ARG A 141 -11.72 1.30 6.80
C ARG A 141 -11.68 2.13 8.07
N THR A 142 -11.43 3.43 7.92
CA THR A 142 -11.17 4.31 9.07
C THR A 142 -12.44 4.94 9.63
N GLY A 143 -13.49 5.04 8.83
CA GLY A 143 -14.73 5.74 9.18
C GLY A 143 -14.57 7.27 9.21
N VAL A 144 -13.44 7.80 8.69
CA VAL A 144 -13.17 9.22 8.56
C VAL A 144 -12.54 9.51 7.20
N ASP A 145 -12.94 10.58 6.55
CA ASP A 145 -12.45 11.02 5.25
C ASP A 145 -11.54 12.25 5.41
N LEU A 146 -10.36 12.21 4.80
CA LEU A 146 -9.43 13.32 4.75
C LEU A 146 -9.81 14.22 3.56
N LEU A 147 -10.43 15.37 3.85
CA LEU A 147 -10.97 16.26 2.82
C LEU A 147 -9.86 16.99 2.04
N PRO A 148 -10.09 17.34 0.73
CA PRO A 148 -9.09 18.03 -0.09
C PRO A 148 -8.58 19.33 0.52
N GLU A 149 -9.42 20.08 1.25
CA GLU A 149 -9.04 21.33 1.92
C GLU A 149 -8.01 21.05 3.02
N THR A 150 -8.17 19.98 3.77
CA THR A 150 -7.21 19.54 4.80
C THR A 150 -5.92 19.06 4.17
N VAL A 151 -5.98 18.27 3.09
CA VAL A 151 -4.80 17.84 2.32
C VAL A 151 -4.05 19.06 1.78
N ARG A 152 -4.76 20.07 1.24
CA ARG A 152 -4.15 21.31 0.75
C ARG A 152 -3.47 22.12 1.87
N ALA A 153 -4.03 22.12 3.07
CA ALA A 153 -3.41 22.75 4.22
C ALA A 153 -2.12 22.01 4.63
N LEU A 154 -2.17 20.67 4.68
CA LEU A 154 -1.02 19.78 4.95
C LEU A 154 0.08 19.89 3.89
N ALA A 155 -0.27 20.10 2.63
CA ALA A 155 0.68 20.24 1.52
C ALA A 155 1.67 21.41 1.68
N ARG A 156 1.42 22.33 2.61
CA ARG A 156 2.34 23.42 2.96
C ARG A 156 3.49 22.96 3.86
N HIS A 157 3.35 21.81 4.48
CA HIS A 157 4.38 21.25 5.34
C HIS A 157 5.51 20.61 4.49
N PRO A 158 6.80 20.92 4.72
CA PRO A 158 7.89 20.48 3.85
C PRO A 158 8.06 18.97 3.79
N HIS A 159 7.68 18.24 4.84
CA HIS A 159 7.80 16.78 4.88
C HIS A 159 6.55 16.05 4.38
N ILE A 160 5.43 16.72 4.10
CA ILE A 160 4.27 16.07 3.45
C ILE A 160 4.55 15.92 1.97
N ALA A 161 4.76 14.67 1.53
CA ALA A 161 5.31 14.35 0.19
C ALA A 161 4.27 13.81 -0.79
N GLY A 162 3.04 13.55 -0.37
CA GLY A 162 1.99 13.05 -1.25
C GLY A 162 0.84 12.39 -0.49
N ILE A 163 -0.06 11.79 -1.27
CA ILE A 163 -1.21 11.07 -0.72
C ILE A 163 -1.47 9.76 -1.48
N LYS A 164 -1.67 8.67 -0.73
CA LYS A 164 -2.33 7.45 -1.20
C LYS A 164 -3.84 7.63 -1.02
N GLU A 165 -4.56 7.75 -2.14
CA GLU A 165 -6.01 7.93 -2.13
C GLU A 165 -6.73 6.62 -2.42
N ALA A 166 -7.57 6.19 -1.49
CA ALA A 166 -8.30 4.93 -1.54
C ALA A 166 -9.78 5.07 -1.13
N CYS A 167 -10.38 6.25 -1.34
CA CYS A 167 -11.82 6.43 -1.09
C CYS A 167 -12.72 5.84 -2.17
N GLY A 168 -12.16 5.36 -3.29
CA GLY A 168 -12.92 4.77 -4.40
C GLY A 168 -13.51 5.80 -5.39
N SER A 169 -13.14 7.08 -5.30
CA SER A 169 -13.66 8.14 -6.16
C SER A 169 -12.58 8.75 -7.06
N ILE A 170 -12.68 8.53 -8.36
CA ILE A 170 -11.85 9.20 -9.37
C ILE A 170 -11.98 10.72 -9.28
N SER A 171 -13.21 11.22 -9.02
CA SER A 171 -13.45 12.65 -8.84
C SER A 171 -12.68 13.23 -7.65
N ARG A 172 -12.50 12.47 -6.56
CA ARG A 172 -11.68 12.86 -5.43
C ARG A 172 -10.21 12.96 -5.82
N ALA A 173 -9.69 11.97 -6.52
CA ALA A 173 -8.32 12.00 -7.03
C ALA A 173 -8.08 13.22 -7.94
N ALA A 174 -9.04 13.53 -8.84
CA ALA A 174 -8.98 14.74 -9.67
C ALA A 174 -8.94 16.04 -8.84
N GLN A 175 -9.76 16.14 -7.77
CA GLN A 175 -9.75 17.30 -6.87
C GLN A 175 -8.39 17.47 -6.16
N LEU A 176 -7.78 16.37 -5.71
CA LEU A 176 -6.47 16.39 -5.07
C LEU A 176 -5.38 16.84 -6.03
N LEU A 177 -5.35 16.25 -7.23
CA LEU A 177 -4.40 16.62 -8.29
C LEU A 177 -4.53 18.10 -8.68
N ALA A 178 -5.78 18.61 -8.86
CA ALA A 178 -6.02 19.98 -9.28
C ALA A 178 -5.72 21.03 -8.20
N ARG A 179 -5.82 20.70 -6.90
CA ARG A 179 -5.89 21.71 -5.83
C ARG A 179 -4.79 21.62 -4.79
N CYS A 180 -4.12 20.46 -4.65
CA CYS A 180 -3.22 20.25 -3.51
C CYS A 180 -1.73 20.35 -3.88
N GLY A 181 -1.36 20.21 -5.16
CA GLY A 181 0.04 20.28 -5.60
C GLY A 181 0.92 19.13 -5.08
N LEU A 182 0.30 18.05 -4.60
CA LEU A 182 0.97 16.85 -4.09
C LEU A 182 0.88 15.70 -5.10
N PRO A 183 1.89 14.83 -5.17
CA PRO A 183 1.78 13.53 -5.81
C PRO A 183 0.60 12.74 -5.24
N VAL A 184 -0.17 12.10 -6.13
CA VAL A 184 -1.31 11.24 -5.78
C VAL A 184 -1.05 9.84 -6.30
N TRP A 185 -1.03 8.85 -5.43
CA TRP A 185 -1.01 7.43 -5.80
C TRP A 185 -2.38 6.81 -5.56
N SER A 186 -2.81 5.97 -6.49
CA SER A 186 -4.00 5.15 -6.25
C SER A 186 -3.76 4.20 -5.08
N GLY A 187 -4.73 4.08 -4.19
CA GLY A 187 -4.79 3.01 -3.19
C GLY A 187 -5.72 1.88 -3.60
N ASN A 188 -6.38 2.00 -4.76
CA ASN A 188 -7.30 1.04 -5.35
C ASN A 188 -6.72 0.55 -6.67
N ASP A 189 -6.43 -0.74 -6.76
CA ASP A 189 -5.79 -1.36 -7.93
C ASP A 189 -6.63 -1.18 -9.21
N ASP A 190 -7.95 -1.24 -9.11
CA ASP A 190 -8.91 -1.10 -10.21
C ASP A 190 -9.05 0.33 -10.77
N GLN A 191 -8.46 1.34 -10.13
CA GLN A 191 -8.56 2.75 -10.52
C GLN A 191 -7.23 3.35 -11.01
N THR A 192 -6.17 2.54 -11.05
CA THR A 192 -4.79 3.00 -11.26
C THR A 192 -4.63 3.74 -12.59
N ALA A 193 -4.99 3.14 -13.72
CA ALA A 193 -4.81 3.76 -15.03
C ALA A 193 -5.63 5.04 -15.18
N ALA A 194 -6.85 5.09 -14.62
CA ALA A 194 -7.70 6.29 -14.66
C ALA A 194 -7.10 7.44 -13.84
N ILE A 195 -6.56 7.16 -12.65
CA ILE A 195 -5.89 8.19 -11.82
C ILE A 195 -4.58 8.64 -12.47
N MET A 196 -3.80 7.74 -13.08
CA MET A 196 -2.58 8.10 -13.81
C MET A 196 -2.88 8.93 -15.05
N ALA A 197 -3.98 8.68 -15.77
CA ALA A 197 -4.41 9.50 -16.90
C ALA A 197 -4.78 10.94 -16.50
N LEU A 198 -5.18 11.17 -15.24
CA LEU A 198 -5.39 12.49 -14.67
C LEU A 198 -4.10 13.16 -14.16
N GLY A 199 -2.95 12.50 -14.26
CA GLY A 199 -1.67 12.98 -13.75
C GLY A 199 -1.22 12.38 -12.42
N GLY A 200 -1.87 11.31 -11.96
CA GLY A 200 -1.45 10.54 -10.80
C GLY A 200 -0.07 9.90 -10.98
N SER A 201 0.62 9.67 -9.87
CA SER A 201 2.01 9.20 -9.87
C SER A 201 2.16 7.68 -9.99
N GLY A 202 1.08 6.92 -9.80
CA GLY A 202 1.10 5.45 -9.81
C GLY A 202 0.13 4.83 -8.82
N VAL A 203 0.50 3.69 -8.26
CA VAL A 203 -0.31 2.90 -7.33
C VAL A 203 0.52 2.36 -6.16
N ILE A 204 -0.10 2.25 -4.98
CA ILE A 204 0.38 1.39 -3.89
C ILE A 204 -0.54 0.18 -3.85
N SER A 205 -0.12 -0.88 -4.52
CA SER A 205 -0.91 -2.01 -4.99
C SER A 205 -0.96 -3.17 -3.99
N VAL A 206 -2.08 -3.87 -3.96
CA VAL A 206 -2.24 -5.20 -3.35
C VAL A 206 -2.04 -6.29 -4.41
N VAL A 207 -2.56 -6.08 -5.61
CA VAL A 207 -2.49 -7.02 -6.75
C VAL A 207 -1.04 -7.37 -7.11
N SER A 208 -0.12 -6.42 -6.94
CA SER A 208 1.31 -6.63 -7.18
C SER A 208 1.97 -7.69 -6.27
N ASN A 209 1.37 -8.08 -5.15
CA ASN A 209 1.85 -9.26 -4.42
C ASN A 209 1.71 -10.54 -5.26
N VAL A 210 0.63 -10.64 -6.06
CA VAL A 210 0.28 -11.82 -6.86
C VAL A 210 0.84 -11.74 -8.28
N ALA A 211 0.73 -10.58 -8.93
CA ALA A 211 1.12 -10.35 -10.32
C ALA A 211 1.91 -9.04 -10.47
N PRO A 212 3.12 -8.95 -9.89
CA PRO A 212 3.89 -7.70 -9.88
C PRO A 212 4.25 -7.23 -11.30
N GLU A 213 4.67 -8.13 -12.20
CA GLU A 213 5.06 -7.80 -13.57
C GLU A 213 3.90 -7.17 -14.36
N ALA A 214 2.68 -7.67 -14.15
CA ALA A 214 1.49 -7.14 -14.83
C ALA A 214 1.13 -5.73 -14.33
N VAL A 215 1.25 -5.48 -13.02
CA VAL A 215 1.02 -4.14 -12.44
C VAL A 215 2.11 -3.16 -12.87
N VAL A 216 3.38 -3.58 -12.89
CA VAL A 216 4.49 -2.76 -13.39
C VAL A 216 4.25 -2.40 -14.85
N ALA A 217 3.98 -3.37 -15.72
CA ALA A 217 3.75 -3.13 -17.14
C ALA A 217 2.55 -2.20 -17.42
N MET A 218 1.50 -2.26 -16.59
CA MET A 218 0.36 -1.33 -16.67
C MET A 218 0.79 0.10 -16.33
N THR A 219 1.51 0.28 -15.24
CA THR A 219 1.96 1.61 -14.81
C THR A 219 3.00 2.19 -15.75
N ASP A 220 3.90 1.38 -16.29
CA ASP A 220 4.93 1.81 -17.25
C ASP A 220 4.31 2.31 -18.56
N ALA A 221 3.28 1.62 -19.08
CA ALA A 221 2.52 2.11 -20.22
C ALA A 221 1.92 3.50 -19.95
N CYS A 222 1.31 3.70 -18.78
CA CYS A 222 0.78 5.00 -18.38
C CYS A 222 1.89 6.07 -18.25
N LEU A 223 3.05 5.72 -17.70
CA LEU A 223 4.18 6.63 -17.54
C LEU A 223 4.81 7.01 -18.88
N ALA A 224 4.77 6.10 -19.86
CA ALA A 224 5.18 6.37 -21.24
C ALA A 224 4.16 7.23 -22.04
N GLY A 225 3.00 7.54 -21.43
CA GLY A 225 1.93 8.28 -22.09
C GLY A 225 1.00 7.41 -22.94
N ASP A 226 1.21 6.10 -22.98
CA ASP A 226 0.31 5.16 -23.67
C ASP A 226 -0.86 4.75 -22.75
N PHE A 227 -1.77 5.67 -22.55
CA PHE A 227 -2.96 5.42 -21.72
C PHE A 227 -3.92 4.41 -22.34
N ARG A 228 -3.87 4.17 -23.65
CA ARG A 228 -4.67 3.13 -24.29
C ARG A 228 -4.19 1.74 -23.86
N GLU A 229 -2.88 1.51 -23.90
CA GLU A 229 -2.29 0.26 -23.42
C GLU A 229 -2.43 0.13 -21.91
N GLY A 230 -2.22 1.21 -21.14
CA GLY A 230 -2.46 1.22 -19.69
C GLY A 230 -3.90 0.82 -19.34
N ALA A 231 -4.90 1.37 -20.04
CA ALA A 231 -6.30 1.00 -19.84
C ALA A 231 -6.60 -0.46 -20.22
N ARG A 232 -6.04 -0.95 -21.33
CA ARG A 232 -6.17 -2.35 -21.74
C ARG A 232 -5.66 -3.29 -20.64
N ARG A 233 -4.46 -3.05 -20.13
CA ARG A 233 -3.85 -3.82 -19.04
C ARG A 233 -4.65 -3.72 -17.73
N GLN A 234 -5.17 -2.54 -17.40
CA GLN A 234 -6.05 -2.35 -16.26
C GLN A 234 -7.30 -3.24 -16.35
N LEU A 235 -7.94 -3.29 -17.53
CA LEU A 235 -9.13 -4.11 -17.74
C LEU A 235 -8.81 -5.60 -17.70
N GLU A 236 -7.64 -6.01 -18.17
CA GLU A 236 -7.16 -7.38 -18.02
C GLU A 236 -6.92 -7.77 -16.56
N LEU A 237 -6.46 -6.84 -15.71
CA LEU A 237 -6.26 -7.07 -14.29
C LEU A 237 -7.56 -7.00 -13.46
N LEU A 238 -8.66 -6.50 -14.02
CA LEU A 238 -9.89 -6.26 -13.27
C LEU A 238 -10.45 -7.52 -12.57
N PRO A 239 -10.52 -8.71 -13.22
CA PRO A 239 -11.00 -9.91 -12.52
C PRO A 239 -10.12 -10.31 -11.32
N LEU A 240 -8.80 -10.08 -11.42
CA LEU A 240 -7.89 -10.34 -10.29
C LEU A 240 -8.06 -9.32 -9.17
N CYS A 241 -8.27 -8.04 -9.51
CA CYS A 241 -8.62 -7.00 -8.52
C CYS A 241 -9.90 -7.40 -7.76
N GLU A 242 -10.97 -7.75 -8.48
CA GLU A 242 -12.24 -8.16 -7.88
C GLU A 242 -12.09 -9.39 -6.96
N ALA A 243 -11.32 -10.40 -7.39
CA ALA A 243 -11.08 -11.60 -6.59
C ALA A 243 -10.26 -11.31 -5.32
N LEU A 244 -9.27 -10.43 -5.41
CA LEU A 244 -8.40 -10.07 -4.28
C LEU A 244 -9.05 -9.08 -3.29
N PHE A 245 -10.21 -8.51 -3.65
CA PHE A 245 -10.99 -7.61 -2.80
C PHE A 245 -12.41 -8.12 -2.54
N CYS A 246 -12.70 -9.42 -2.82
CA CYS A 246 -14.03 -10.02 -2.59
C CYS A 246 -14.47 -10.02 -1.12
N VAL A 247 -13.50 -9.99 -0.21
CA VAL A 247 -13.68 -9.71 1.23
C VAL A 247 -12.54 -8.79 1.68
N VAL A 248 -12.47 -8.51 2.98
CA VAL A 248 -11.47 -7.57 3.52
C VAL A 248 -10.03 -8.01 3.23
N ASN A 249 -9.24 -7.13 2.58
CA ASN A 249 -7.80 -7.31 2.40
C ASN A 249 -7.09 -7.26 3.79
N PRO A 250 -6.16 -8.20 4.12
CA PRO A 250 -5.38 -9.06 3.21
C PRO A 250 -5.88 -10.52 3.09
N ILE A 251 -7.09 -10.86 3.50
CA ILE A 251 -7.55 -12.25 3.51
C ILE A 251 -7.44 -12.91 2.12
N PRO A 252 -7.97 -12.34 1.01
CA PRO A 252 -7.87 -13.00 -0.29
C PRO A 252 -6.44 -13.04 -0.84
N VAL A 253 -5.64 -11.97 -0.67
CA VAL A 253 -4.26 -11.98 -1.17
C VAL A 253 -3.40 -13.00 -0.43
N LYS A 254 -3.61 -13.20 0.87
CA LYS A 254 -2.92 -14.23 1.65
C LYS A 254 -3.28 -15.63 1.14
N ALA A 255 -4.58 -15.89 0.87
CA ALA A 255 -5.04 -17.14 0.30
C ALA A 255 -4.48 -17.38 -1.12
N ALA A 256 -4.41 -16.33 -1.96
CA ALA A 256 -3.79 -16.43 -3.27
C ALA A 256 -2.32 -16.83 -3.17
N MET A 257 -1.56 -16.19 -2.28
CA MET A 257 -0.13 -16.46 -2.12
C MET A 257 0.15 -17.86 -1.56
N GLU A 258 -0.75 -18.39 -0.72
CA GLU A 258 -0.71 -19.79 -0.25
C GLU A 258 -0.99 -20.75 -1.41
N ASP A 259 -2.05 -20.52 -2.19
CA ASP A 259 -2.41 -21.37 -3.33
C ASP A 259 -1.31 -21.38 -4.41
N LEU A 260 -0.54 -20.30 -4.53
CA LEU A 260 0.63 -20.18 -5.40
C LEU A 260 1.92 -20.79 -4.80
N GLY A 261 1.89 -21.27 -3.56
CA GLY A 261 3.07 -21.84 -2.89
C GLY A 261 4.15 -20.81 -2.54
N LEU A 262 3.82 -19.52 -2.53
CA LEU A 262 4.79 -18.44 -2.28
C LEU A 262 4.99 -18.15 -0.79
N CYS A 263 3.96 -18.35 0.04
CA CYS A 263 4.02 -18.29 1.49
C CYS A 263 2.86 -19.05 2.13
N GLY A 264 2.86 -19.21 3.47
CA GLY A 264 1.72 -19.74 4.20
C GLY A 264 0.51 -18.80 4.22
N GLY A 265 -0.69 -19.36 4.31
CA GLY A 265 -1.97 -18.63 4.36
C GLY A 265 -2.36 -18.13 5.76
N THR A 266 -1.51 -18.30 6.76
CA THR A 266 -1.78 -17.93 8.15
C THR A 266 -2.02 -16.43 8.29
N LEU A 267 -3.11 -16.07 8.97
CA LEU A 267 -3.47 -14.70 9.36
C LEU A 267 -3.47 -14.61 10.89
N ARG A 268 -3.21 -13.45 11.43
CA ARG A 268 -3.38 -13.19 12.86
C ARG A 268 -4.80 -12.71 13.15
N LEU A 269 -5.40 -13.20 14.24
CA LEU A 269 -6.70 -12.72 14.68
C LEU A 269 -6.70 -11.19 14.87
N PRO A 270 -7.79 -10.50 14.54
CA PRO A 270 -9.13 -11.01 14.25
C PRO A 270 -9.38 -11.47 12.80
N LEU A 271 -8.37 -11.47 11.94
CA LEU A 271 -8.53 -11.96 10.58
C LEU A 271 -8.56 -13.51 10.57
N SER A 272 -9.40 -14.07 9.70
CA SER A 272 -9.59 -15.51 9.51
C SER A 272 -9.28 -15.92 8.07
N PRO A 273 -8.98 -17.19 7.81
CA PRO A 273 -8.77 -17.69 6.45
C PRO A 273 -9.96 -17.40 5.51
N LEU A 274 -9.66 -17.26 4.22
CA LEU A 274 -10.67 -17.06 3.18
C LEU A 274 -11.61 -18.27 3.11
N GLU A 275 -12.91 -18.00 3.26
CA GLU A 275 -13.95 -19.03 3.25
C GLU A 275 -14.33 -19.45 1.83
N GLU A 276 -14.84 -20.68 1.69
CA GLU A 276 -15.59 -21.10 0.52
C GLU A 276 -16.97 -20.39 0.49
N PRO A 277 -17.51 -19.97 -0.69
CA PRO A 277 -17.02 -20.23 -2.05
C PRO A 277 -16.01 -19.21 -2.59
N TYR A 278 -15.57 -18.23 -1.80
CA TYR A 278 -14.65 -17.18 -2.26
C TYR A 278 -13.30 -17.76 -2.71
N ARG A 279 -12.76 -18.74 -1.96
CA ARG A 279 -11.48 -19.37 -2.29
C ARG A 279 -11.55 -20.13 -3.62
N SER A 280 -12.64 -20.84 -3.90
CA SER A 280 -12.85 -21.52 -5.18
C SER A 280 -12.89 -20.55 -6.36
N ARG A 281 -13.56 -19.38 -6.19
CA ARG A 281 -13.58 -18.31 -7.21
C ARG A 281 -12.20 -17.71 -7.43
N LEU A 282 -11.47 -17.42 -6.36
CA LEU A 282 -10.10 -16.91 -6.43
C LEU A 282 -9.19 -17.86 -7.22
N ARG A 283 -9.23 -19.17 -6.94
CA ARG A 283 -8.47 -20.18 -7.67
C ARG A 283 -8.84 -20.24 -9.15
N ALA A 284 -10.13 -20.12 -9.49
CA ALA A 284 -10.58 -20.08 -10.89
C ALA A 284 -9.99 -18.86 -11.62
N VAL A 285 -9.95 -17.68 -10.96
CA VAL A 285 -9.32 -16.49 -11.51
C VAL A 285 -7.82 -16.69 -11.69
N LEU A 286 -7.11 -17.20 -10.67
CA LEU A 286 -5.67 -17.46 -10.75
C LEU A 286 -5.30 -18.41 -11.90
N ARG A 287 -6.13 -19.46 -12.15
CA ARG A 287 -5.98 -20.35 -13.32
C ARG A 287 -6.19 -19.60 -14.63
N GLY A 288 -7.20 -18.74 -14.71
CA GLY A 288 -7.46 -17.91 -15.88
C GLY A 288 -6.29 -17.00 -16.26
N TYR A 289 -5.46 -16.61 -15.28
CA TYR A 289 -4.22 -15.87 -15.48
C TYR A 289 -2.99 -16.77 -15.74
N GLY A 290 -3.14 -18.09 -15.73
CA GLY A 290 -2.01 -19.02 -15.84
C GLY A 290 -1.06 -19.00 -14.63
N LEU A 291 -1.48 -18.43 -13.52
CA LEU A 291 -0.70 -18.34 -12.28
C LEU A 291 -0.81 -19.62 -11.45
N LEU A 292 -1.92 -20.35 -11.59
CA LEU A 292 -2.20 -21.61 -10.91
C LEU A 292 -2.52 -22.70 -11.93
N SER A 293 -1.95 -23.86 -11.77
CA SER A 293 -2.23 -25.07 -12.60
C SER A 293 -3.59 -25.72 -12.31
#